data_661bed895efc987aaad68b9a3a51f1b4
#
_entry.id   661bed895efc987aaad68b9a3a51f1b4
#
_cell.length_a   1.000
_cell.length_b   1.000
_cell.length_c   1.000
_cell.angle_alpha   90.00
_cell.angle_beta   90.00
_cell.angle_gamma   90.00
#
_symmetry.space_group_name_H-M   'P 1'
#
loop_
_entity.id
_entity.type
_entity.pdbx_description
1 polymer ?
#
loop_
_entity_poly.entity_id
_entity_poly.type
_entity_poly.pdbx_seq_one_letter_code
_entity_poly.pdbx_strand_id
1 'polypeptide(L)'
;KDRIAQAMIDRAVDEGIVDDETVIIEPTSGNTGIGLAAIAATRGNRTIIVMPDTMSIERRRLMRAYGAEVVLTPGAQGMQGAIDKAEELSKEIPNSFIPSQFTNPANPAIHRATTGPEIWEATEGAVDIFVAGVGTGGTLSGTGEYLKSKNPAIQVIAVEPAGSPVLSEGHGGAHKIQGIGAGFVPETLDTH
;
A
#
# COMPACT_ATOMS: atom_id res chain seq x y z
N LYS A 1 -5.99 2.68 3.66
CA LYS A 1 -4.75 1.87 3.81
C LYS A 1 -4.75 0.98 5.05
N ASP A 2 -5.66 1.21 6.00
CA ASP A 2 -5.72 0.41 7.24
C ASP A 2 -5.95 -1.08 6.96
N ARG A 3 -6.83 -1.41 6.00
CA ARG A 3 -7.12 -2.80 5.61
C ARG A 3 -5.87 -3.53 5.12
N ILE A 4 -5.12 -2.91 4.23
CA ILE A 4 -3.92 -3.56 3.68
C ILE A 4 -2.81 -3.63 4.72
N ALA A 5 -2.66 -2.61 5.58
CA ALA A 5 -1.70 -2.64 6.66
C ALA A 5 -2.00 -3.82 7.62
N GLN A 6 -3.25 -3.96 8.05
CA GLN A 6 -3.70 -5.08 8.87
C GLN A 6 -3.45 -6.42 8.18
N ALA A 7 -3.92 -6.58 6.92
CA ALA A 7 -3.84 -7.84 6.21
C ALA A 7 -2.39 -8.29 5.93
N MET A 8 -1.49 -7.37 5.60
CA MET A 8 -0.08 -7.70 5.37
C MET A 8 0.61 -8.17 6.65
N ILE A 9 0.32 -7.54 7.79
CA ILE A 9 0.87 -7.94 9.08
C ILE A 9 0.25 -9.25 9.55
N ASP A 10 -1.07 -9.39 9.53
CA ASP A 10 -1.76 -10.60 9.99
C ASP A 10 -1.29 -11.83 9.20
N ARG A 11 -1.19 -11.71 7.88
CA ARG A 11 -0.67 -12.78 7.04
C ARG A 11 0.77 -13.15 7.43
N ALA A 12 1.64 -12.17 7.66
CA ALA A 12 3.02 -12.44 8.03
C ALA A 12 3.13 -13.11 9.41
N VAL A 13 2.21 -12.80 10.33
CA VAL A 13 2.08 -13.47 11.63
C VAL A 13 1.61 -14.91 11.45
N ASP A 14 0.57 -15.14 10.66
CA ASP A 14 0.03 -16.48 10.39
C ASP A 14 1.06 -17.39 9.71
N GLU A 15 1.92 -16.83 8.87
CA GLU A 15 3.03 -17.51 8.21
C GLU A 15 4.27 -17.68 9.12
N GLY A 16 4.26 -17.12 10.34
CA GLY A 16 5.38 -17.19 11.29
C GLY A 16 6.58 -16.31 10.91
N ILE A 17 6.38 -15.34 10.04
CA ILE A 17 7.41 -14.38 9.60
C ILE A 17 7.53 -13.22 10.59
N VAL A 18 6.42 -12.81 11.20
CA VAL A 18 6.35 -11.73 12.18
C VAL A 18 5.93 -12.29 13.54
N ASP A 19 6.74 -12.00 14.55
CA ASP A 19 6.48 -12.26 15.96
C ASP A 19 6.44 -10.94 16.78
N ASP A 20 6.34 -11.04 18.10
CA ASP A 20 6.24 -9.85 18.98
C ASP A 20 7.53 -9.01 19.02
N GLU A 21 8.68 -9.59 18.63
CA GLU A 21 9.98 -8.91 18.61
C GLU A 21 10.38 -8.42 17.21
N THR A 22 9.61 -8.79 16.19
CA THR A 22 9.90 -8.40 14.81
C THR A 22 9.74 -6.90 14.61
N VAL A 23 10.76 -6.26 14.02
CA VAL A 23 10.73 -4.84 13.64
C VAL A 23 10.10 -4.68 12.27
N ILE A 24 9.01 -3.93 12.19
CA ILE A 24 8.33 -3.63 10.93
C ILE A 24 8.98 -2.41 10.28
N ILE A 25 9.48 -2.55 9.06
CA ILE A 25 10.15 -1.47 8.32
C ILE A 25 9.37 -1.26 7.00
N GLU A 26 8.94 -0.03 6.69
CA GLU A 26 8.28 0.22 5.40
C GLU A 26 8.74 1.53 4.78
N PRO A 27 9.20 1.50 3.51
CA PRO A 27 9.43 2.71 2.74
C PRO A 27 8.10 3.22 2.20
N THR A 28 7.60 4.35 2.73
CA THR A 28 6.31 4.89 2.30
C THR A 28 6.21 6.39 2.52
N SER A 29 5.58 7.08 1.59
CA SER A 29 5.37 8.51 1.67
C SER A 29 4.08 8.93 2.39
N GLY A 30 3.23 7.99 2.80
CA GLY A 30 1.90 8.39 3.23
C GLY A 30 1.10 7.43 4.09
N ASN A 31 -0.14 7.23 3.67
CA ASN A 31 -1.18 6.58 4.47
C ASN A 31 -0.89 5.12 4.86
N THR A 32 -0.08 4.41 4.07
CA THR A 32 0.35 3.05 4.44
C THR A 32 1.22 3.06 5.69
N GLY A 33 2.15 4.02 5.80
CA GLY A 33 2.95 4.18 7.02
C GLY A 33 2.11 4.50 8.24
N ILE A 34 1.07 5.32 8.10
CA ILE A 34 0.13 5.61 9.18
C ILE A 34 -0.62 4.34 9.59
N GLY A 35 -1.14 3.58 8.63
CA GLY A 35 -1.85 2.32 8.89
C GLY A 35 -0.94 1.30 9.58
N LEU A 36 0.29 1.10 9.07
CA LEU A 36 1.26 0.18 9.68
C LEU A 36 1.64 0.61 11.10
N ALA A 37 1.90 1.91 11.33
CA ALA A 37 2.20 2.43 12.65
C ALA A 37 1.05 2.17 13.64
N ALA A 38 -0.21 2.40 13.21
CA ALA A 38 -1.38 2.14 14.03
C ALA A 38 -1.54 0.66 14.39
N ILE A 39 -1.41 -0.24 13.40
CA ILE A 39 -1.54 -1.70 13.62
C ILE A 39 -0.40 -2.22 14.48
N ALA A 40 0.85 -1.82 14.20
CA ALA A 40 2.00 -2.22 14.99
C ALA A 40 1.90 -1.75 16.45
N ALA A 41 1.38 -0.55 16.70
CA ALA A 41 1.14 -0.05 18.04
C ALA A 41 0.18 -0.94 18.86
N THR A 42 -0.87 -1.51 18.21
CA THR A 42 -1.79 -2.43 18.89
C THR A 42 -1.17 -3.78 19.23
N ARG A 43 -0.12 -4.17 18.53
CA ARG A 43 0.60 -5.45 18.70
C ARG A 43 1.84 -5.29 19.58
N GLY A 44 2.32 -4.08 19.81
CA GLY A 44 3.57 -3.80 20.52
C GLY A 44 4.83 -3.92 19.64
N ASN A 45 4.71 -4.15 18.34
CA ASN A 45 5.84 -4.23 17.45
C ASN A 45 6.54 -2.88 17.26
N ARG A 46 7.86 -2.87 17.33
CA ARG A 46 8.67 -1.73 16.91
C ARG A 46 8.47 -1.47 15.42
N THR A 47 8.29 -0.21 15.03
CA THR A 47 8.02 0.17 13.64
C THR A 47 8.91 1.31 13.19
N ILE A 48 9.54 1.15 12.04
CA ILE A 48 10.38 2.15 11.38
C ILE A 48 9.76 2.50 10.03
N ILE A 49 9.34 3.74 9.86
CA ILE A 49 8.86 4.24 8.57
C ILE A 49 9.94 5.09 7.93
N VAL A 50 10.32 4.73 6.72
CA VAL A 50 11.35 5.43 5.94
C VAL A 50 10.67 6.27 4.87
N MET A 51 11.00 7.55 4.78
CA MET A 51 10.38 8.47 3.81
C MET A 51 11.30 9.62 3.41
N PRO A 52 11.11 10.20 2.21
CA PRO A 52 11.78 11.43 1.82
C PRO A 52 11.42 12.59 2.77
N ASP A 53 12.38 13.48 3.02
CA ASP A 53 12.23 14.66 3.89
C ASP A 53 11.30 15.73 3.31
N THR A 54 10.88 15.59 2.06
CA THR A 54 9.88 16.43 1.40
C THR A 54 8.44 16.07 1.78
N MET A 55 8.23 14.94 2.48
CA MET A 55 6.89 14.50 2.87
C MET A 55 6.31 15.33 4.01
N SER A 56 4.97 15.37 4.10
CA SER A 56 4.19 16.18 5.04
C SER A 56 4.59 15.97 6.50
N ILE A 57 4.76 17.08 7.22
CA ILE A 57 5.11 17.09 8.64
C ILE A 57 3.96 16.49 9.47
N GLU A 58 2.71 16.70 9.07
CA GLU A 58 1.52 16.18 9.78
C GLU A 58 1.53 14.65 9.78
N ARG A 59 1.85 14.02 8.65
CA ARG A 59 1.98 12.57 8.56
C ARG A 59 3.08 12.03 9.46
N ARG A 60 4.24 12.68 9.50
CA ARG A 60 5.36 12.31 10.39
C ARG A 60 4.94 12.39 11.86
N ARG A 61 4.23 13.47 12.24
CA ARG A 61 3.70 13.64 13.60
C ARG A 61 2.72 12.55 13.98
N LEU A 62 1.81 12.20 13.07
CA LEU A 62 0.81 11.16 13.31
C LEU A 62 1.47 9.78 13.48
N MET A 63 2.44 9.42 12.62
CA MET A 63 3.18 8.16 12.75
C MET A 63 3.93 8.09 14.09
N ARG A 64 4.59 9.18 14.48
CA ARG A 64 5.27 9.26 15.80
C ARG A 64 4.29 9.19 16.97
N ALA A 65 3.10 9.74 16.85
CA ALA A 65 2.06 9.63 17.85
C ALA A 65 1.59 8.18 18.07
N TYR A 66 1.65 7.34 17.03
CA TYR A 66 1.46 5.90 17.14
C TYR A 66 2.70 5.13 17.62
N GLY A 67 3.81 5.83 17.94
CA GLY A 67 5.04 5.21 18.42
C GLY A 67 6.05 4.78 17.33
N ALA A 68 5.76 5.05 16.05
CA ALA A 68 6.70 4.71 15.00
C ALA A 68 7.92 5.64 14.96
N GLU A 69 9.09 5.05 14.70
CA GLU A 69 10.30 5.78 14.33
C GLU A 69 10.17 6.25 12.87
N VAL A 70 10.51 7.51 12.61
CA VAL A 70 10.49 8.07 11.26
C VAL A 70 11.91 8.42 10.84
N VAL A 71 12.43 7.66 9.88
CA VAL A 71 13.73 7.87 9.24
C VAL A 71 13.54 8.66 7.96
N LEU A 72 14.25 9.79 7.84
CA LEU A 72 14.16 10.67 6.68
C LEU A 72 15.33 10.43 5.74
N THR A 73 15.03 10.36 4.45
CA THR A 73 16.03 10.32 3.37
C THR A 73 16.03 11.63 2.57
N PRO A 74 17.13 11.98 1.89
CA PRO A 74 17.18 13.18 1.07
C PRO A 74 16.07 13.19 0.01
N GLY A 75 15.29 14.27 -0.05
CA GLY A 75 14.18 14.40 -1.00
C GLY A 75 14.57 14.29 -2.47
N ALA A 76 15.81 14.67 -2.80
CA ALA A 76 16.37 14.52 -4.14
C ALA A 76 16.46 13.05 -4.62
N GLN A 77 16.50 12.09 -3.70
CA GLN A 77 16.52 10.65 -4.01
C GLN A 77 15.11 10.07 -4.17
N GLY A 78 14.06 10.84 -3.85
CA GLY A 78 12.66 10.42 -3.96
C GLY A 78 12.37 9.14 -3.16
N MET A 79 11.40 8.37 -3.65
CA MET A 79 11.04 7.09 -3.02
C MET A 79 12.12 6.02 -3.15
N GLN A 80 12.98 6.07 -4.18
CA GLN A 80 14.07 5.11 -4.31
C GLN A 80 15.03 5.20 -3.12
N GLY A 81 15.40 6.40 -2.71
CA GLY A 81 16.26 6.60 -1.53
C GLY A 81 15.62 6.06 -0.24
N ALA A 82 14.29 6.11 -0.12
CA ALA A 82 13.60 5.52 1.03
C ALA A 82 13.60 3.97 0.96
N ILE A 83 13.45 3.39 -0.22
CA ILE A 83 13.52 1.94 -0.44
C ILE A 83 14.93 1.43 -0.10
N ASP A 84 15.96 2.04 -0.67
CA ASP A 84 17.36 1.65 -0.43
C ASP A 84 17.71 1.70 1.07
N LYS A 85 17.23 2.74 1.78
CA LYS A 85 17.46 2.88 3.22
C LYS A 85 16.66 1.87 4.04
N ALA A 86 15.45 1.51 3.64
CA ALA A 86 14.67 0.47 4.31
C ALA A 86 15.35 -0.90 4.16
N GLU A 87 15.89 -1.21 2.99
CA GLU A 87 16.66 -2.43 2.75
C GLU A 87 17.97 -2.47 3.55
N GLU A 88 18.67 -1.32 3.66
CA GLU A 88 19.85 -1.20 4.51
C GLU A 88 19.51 -1.52 5.97
N LEU A 89 18.47 -0.87 6.52
CA LEU A 89 18.01 -1.11 7.89
C LEU A 89 17.58 -2.56 8.12
N SER A 90 16.92 -3.18 7.15
CA SER A 90 16.54 -4.59 7.25
C SER A 90 17.74 -5.54 7.33
N LYS A 91 18.86 -5.19 6.67
CA LYS A 91 20.11 -5.98 6.79
C LYS A 91 20.80 -5.75 8.13
N GLU A 92 20.67 -4.56 8.71
CA GLU A 92 21.22 -4.22 10.03
C GLU A 92 20.39 -4.80 11.19
N ILE A 93 19.09 -5.01 10.97
CA ILE A 93 18.12 -5.53 11.96
C ILE A 93 17.66 -6.91 11.51
N PRO A 94 18.31 -8.01 11.96
CA PRO A 94 18.04 -9.36 11.44
C PRO A 94 16.59 -9.83 11.62
N ASN A 95 15.94 -9.48 12.76
CA ASN A 95 14.52 -9.76 12.96
C ASN A 95 13.67 -8.57 12.50
N SER A 96 13.60 -8.37 11.19
CA SER A 96 12.80 -7.32 10.58
C SER A 96 11.98 -7.85 9.41
N PHE A 97 10.86 -7.17 9.15
CA PHE A 97 9.93 -7.48 8.07
C PHE A 97 9.57 -6.21 7.30
N ILE A 98 9.68 -6.26 5.97
CA ILE A 98 9.23 -5.20 5.07
C ILE A 98 7.91 -5.66 4.42
N PRO A 99 6.75 -5.09 4.77
CA PRO A 99 5.44 -5.47 4.21
C PRO A 99 5.34 -5.35 2.69
N SER A 100 5.99 -4.37 2.08
CA SER A 100 6.09 -4.21 0.61
C SER A 100 4.74 -4.09 -0.08
N GLN A 101 4.01 -3.01 0.16
CA GLN A 101 2.64 -2.81 -0.34
C GLN A 101 2.45 -2.97 -1.85
N PHE A 102 3.49 -2.78 -2.65
CA PHE A 102 3.44 -2.86 -4.13
C PHE A 102 3.59 -4.28 -4.68
N THR A 103 4.05 -5.22 -3.86
CA THR A 103 4.32 -6.62 -4.27
C THR A 103 3.58 -7.64 -3.41
N ASN A 104 3.11 -7.24 -2.22
CA ASN A 104 2.48 -8.15 -1.26
C ASN A 104 1.07 -8.57 -1.68
N PRO A 105 0.82 -9.85 -1.95
CA PRO A 105 -0.48 -10.35 -2.39
C PRO A 105 -1.60 -10.22 -1.34
N ALA A 106 -1.27 -10.00 -0.06
CA ALA A 106 -2.28 -9.72 0.97
C ALA A 106 -3.04 -8.40 0.68
N ASN A 107 -2.40 -7.45 -0.04
CA ASN A 107 -3.02 -6.20 -0.43
C ASN A 107 -4.25 -6.41 -1.34
N PRO A 108 -4.17 -6.97 -2.55
CA PRO A 108 -5.37 -7.24 -3.34
C PRO A 108 -6.29 -8.26 -2.67
N ALA A 109 -5.75 -9.25 -1.96
CA ALA A 109 -6.56 -10.29 -1.32
C ALA A 109 -7.56 -9.73 -0.29
N ILE A 110 -7.15 -8.74 0.54
CA ILE A 110 -8.09 -8.15 1.51
C ILE A 110 -9.19 -7.34 0.83
N HIS A 111 -8.92 -6.70 -0.29
CA HIS A 111 -9.95 -5.99 -1.06
C HIS A 111 -10.94 -6.95 -1.72
N ARG A 112 -10.45 -8.11 -2.19
CA ARG A 112 -11.31 -9.17 -2.68
C ARG A 112 -12.21 -9.74 -1.58
N ALA A 113 -11.67 -9.90 -0.37
CA ALA A 113 -12.38 -10.50 0.76
C ALA A 113 -13.34 -9.53 1.46
N THR A 114 -13.12 -8.22 1.37
CA THR A 114 -13.88 -7.23 2.14
C THR A 114 -14.46 -6.12 1.27
N THR A 115 -13.65 -5.32 0.61
CA THR A 115 -14.09 -4.15 -0.17
C THR A 115 -15.04 -4.55 -1.31
N GLY A 116 -14.73 -5.64 -2.02
CA GLY A 116 -15.58 -6.17 -3.09
C GLY A 116 -16.96 -6.58 -2.58
N PRO A 117 -17.07 -7.47 -1.57
CA PRO A 117 -18.34 -7.81 -0.92
C PRO A 117 -19.11 -6.60 -0.42
N GLU A 118 -18.47 -5.68 0.29
CA GLU A 118 -19.13 -4.47 0.82
C GLU A 118 -19.76 -3.61 -0.28
N ILE A 119 -19.05 -3.41 -1.39
CA ILE A 119 -19.61 -2.68 -2.54
C ILE A 119 -20.79 -3.43 -3.15
N TRP A 120 -20.63 -4.75 -3.35
CA TRP A 120 -21.69 -5.58 -3.92
C TRP A 120 -22.96 -5.56 -3.08
N GLU A 121 -22.83 -5.72 -1.77
CA GLU A 121 -23.96 -5.70 -0.83
C GLU A 121 -24.59 -4.30 -0.75
N ALA A 122 -23.77 -3.24 -0.61
CA ALA A 122 -24.27 -1.87 -0.51
C ALA A 122 -24.99 -1.37 -1.77
N THR A 123 -24.71 -1.98 -2.92
CA THR A 123 -25.37 -1.66 -4.20
C THR A 123 -26.45 -2.67 -4.58
N GLU A 124 -26.74 -3.64 -3.72
CA GLU A 124 -27.68 -4.74 -4.01
C GLU A 124 -27.33 -5.48 -5.33
N GLY A 125 -26.02 -5.52 -5.65
CA GLY A 125 -25.50 -6.11 -6.88
C GLY A 125 -25.69 -5.27 -8.15
N ALA A 126 -26.22 -4.06 -8.05
CA ALA A 126 -26.45 -3.16 -9.19
C ALA A 126 -25.17 -2.36 -9.55
N VAL A 127 -24.12 -3.06 -9.96
CA VAL A 127 -22.86 -2.47 -10.39
C VAL A 127 -22.62 -2.80 -11.86
N ASP A 128 -22.51 -1.80 -12.71
CA ASP A 128 -22.14 -1.93 -14.11
C ASP A 128 -20.67 -1.59 -14.35
N ILE A 129 -20.17 -0.57 -13.64
CA ILE A 129 -18.81 -0.06 -13.82
C ILE A 129 -18.17 0.21 -12.45
N PHE A 130 -16.99 -0.33 -12.22
CA PHE A 130 -16.14 -0.04 -11.07
C PHE A 130 -14.94 0.78 -11.50
N VAL A 131 -14.80 1.99 -10.98
CA VAL A 131 -13.72 2.93 -11.32
C VAL A 131 -12.86 3.17 -10.09
N ALA A 132 -11.55 2.96 -10.18
CA ALA A 132 -10.64 3.24 -9.07
C ALA A 132 -9.29 3.80 -9.52
N GLY A 133 -8.74 4.72 -8.72
CA GLY A 133 -7.40 5.24 -8.90
C GLY A 133 -6.34 4.19 -8.55
N VAL A 134 -5.29 4.11 -9.37
CA VAL A 134 -4.21 3.14 -9.19
C VAL A 134 -3.02 3.78 -8.47
N GLY A 135 -2.85 3.43 -7.19
CA GLY A 135 -1.61 3.62 -6.44
C GLY A 135 -0.81 2.32 -6.46
N THR A 136 -1.13 1.39 -5.55
CA THR A 136 -0.61 0.02 -5.58
C THR A 136 -1.39 -0.91 -6.53
N GLY A 137 -2.59 -0.54 -6.93
CA GLY A 137 -3.47 -1.38 -7.72
C GLY A 137 -4.31 -2.38 -6.93
N GLY A 138 -3.98 -2.63 -5.66
CA GLY A 138 -4.64 -3.65 -4.85
C GLY A 138 -6.16 -3.48 -4.73
N THR A 139 -6.64 -2.24 -4.56
CA THR A 139 -8.09 -1.95 -4.53
C THR A 139 -8.76 -2.31 -5.84
N LEU A 140 -8.18 -1.88 -6.97
CA LEU A 140 -8.73 -2.16 -8.30
C LEU A 140 -8.77 -3.65 -8.57
N SER A 141 -7.64 -4.33 -8.36
CA SER A 141 -7.47 -5.77 -8.66
C SER A 141 -8.36 -6.62 -7.77
N GLY A 142 -8.24 -6.49 -6.45
CA GLY A 142 -9.00 -7.34 -5.52
C GLY A 142 -10.51 -7.11 -5.59
N THR A 143 -10.93 -5.85 -5.63
CA THR A 143 -12.35 -5.51 -5.75
C THR A 143 -12.90 -5.91 -7.13
N GLY A 144 -12.14 -5.63 -8.19
CA GLY A 144 -12.51 -5.97 -9.56
C GLY A 144 -12.68 -7.47 -9.76
N GLU A 145 -11.75 -8.28 -9.25
CA GLU A 145 -11.82 -9.74 -9.27
C GLU A 145 -13.10 -10.25 -8.58
N TYR A 146 -13.40 -9.72 -7.39
CA TYR A 146 -14.63 -10.11 -6.70
C TYR A 146 -15.89 -9.73 -7.48
N LEU A 147 -16.00 -8.48 -7.94
CA LEU A 147 -17.17 -8.00 -8.69
C LEU A 147 -17.38 -8.78 -9.98
N LYS A 148 -16.31 -9.03 -10.75
CA LYS A 148 -16.36 -9.86 -11.96
C LYS A 148 -16.74 -11.31 -11.67
N SER A 149 -16.38 -11.85 -10.50
CA SER A 149 -16.83 -13.19 -10.08
C SER A 149 -18.36 -13.28 -9.86
N LYS A 150 -19.00 -12.14 -9.54
CA LYS A 150 -20.46 -12.03 -9.38
C LYS A 150 -21.16 -11.74 -10.71
N ASN A 151 -20.60 -10.84 -11.50
CA ASN A 151 -21.11 -10.49 -12.82
C ASN A 151 -19.92 -10.18 -13.76
N PRO A 152 -19.59 -11.10 -14.68
CA PRO A 152 -18.47 -10.91 -15.63
C PRO A 152 -18.62 -9.70 -16.56
N ALA A 153 -19.84 -9.17 -16.73
CA ALA A 153 -20.10 -8.00 -17.58
C ALA A 153 -19.68 -6.68 -16.94
N ILE A 154 -19.40 -6.65 -15.63
CA ILE A 154 -18.93 -5.45 -14.94
C ILE A 154 -17.62 -4.97 -15.59
N GLN A 155 -17.57 -3.68 -15.92
CA GLN A 155 -16.36 -3.04 -16.39
C GLN A 155 -15.52 -2.57 -15.19
N VAL A 156 -14.21 -2.86 -15.22
CA VAL A 156 -13.26 -2.40 -14.20
C VAL A 156 -12.31 -1.40 -14.87
N ILE A 157 -12.33 -0.17 -14.40
CA ILE A 157 -11.63 0.96 -15.03
C ILE A 157 -10.57 1.51 -14.07
N ALA A 158 -9.31 1.42 -14.50
CA ALA A 158 -8.18 2.03 -13.83
C ALA A 158 -8.10 3.53 -14.13
N VAL A 159 -7.82 4.35 -13.12
CA VAL A 159 -7.54 5.77 -13.27
C VAL A 159 -6.09 6.05 -12.87
N GLU A 160 -5.37 6.73 -13.75
CA GLU A 160 -4.01 7.22 -13.50
C GLU A 160 -3.90 8.72 -13.80
N PRO A 161 -2.87 9.42 -13.25
CA PRO A 161 -2.67 10.83 -13.57
C PRO A 161 -2.23 11.02 -15.03
N ALA A 162 -2.85 11.94 -15.76
CA ALA A 162 -2.46 12.25 -17.14
C ALA A 162 -1.00 12.71 -17.28
N GLY A 163 -0.43 13.31 -16.20
CA GLY A 163 1.01 13.65 -16.16
C GLY A 163 1.95 12.48 -15.90
N SER A 164 1.42 11.29 -15.57
CA SER A 164 2.21 10.06 -15.31
C SER A 164 1.48 8.83 -15.84
N PRO A 165 1.30 8.73 -17.18
CA PRO A 165 0.46 7.70 -17.81
C PRO A 165 1.22 6.37 -17.98
N VAL A 166 1.69 5.78 -16.89
CA VAL A 166 2.50 4.55 -16.91
C VAL A 166 1.72 3.37 -17.44
N LEU A 167 0.43 3.27 -17.08
CA LEU A 167 -0.41 2.12 -17.45
C LEU A 167 -0.82 2.19 -18.92
N SER A 168 -1.14 3.37 -19.43
CA SER A 168 -1.61 3.56 -20.80
C SER A 168 -0.50 3.86 -21.81
N GLU A 169 0.58 4.53 -21.40
CA GLU A 169 1.63 5.01 -22.31
C GLU A 169 3.05 4.52 -21.94
N GLY A 170 3.21 3.80 -20.83
CA GLY A 170 4.46 3.14 -20.45
C GLY A 170 5.53 4.09 -19.88
N HIS A 171 5.20 5.34 -19.57
CA HIS A 171 6.17 6.27 -18.97
C HIS A 171 5.61 7.01 -17.75
N GLY A 172 6.44 7.20 -16.74
CA GLY A 172 6.12 8.00 -15.55
C GLY A 172 6.43 9.48 -15.75
N GLY A 173 5.81 10.33 -14.94
CA GLY A 173 6.03 11.77 -14.96
C GLY A 173 5.62 12.44 -13.63
N ALA A 174 5.94 13.73 -13.50
CA ALA A 174 5.57 14.50 -12.32
C ALA A 174 4.07 14.84 -12.34
N HIS A 175 3.41 14.64 -11.21
CA HIS A 175 2.00 15.01 -11.00
C HIS A 175 1.76 15.38 -9.54
N LYS A 176 0.60 16.02 -9.26
CA LYS A 176 0.25 16.51 -7.92
C LYS A 176 -0.82 15.69 -7.21
N ILE A 177 -1.30 14.59 -7.79
CA ILE A 177 -2.36 13.77 -7.21
C ILE A 177 -1.73 12.79 -6.23
N GLN A 178 -1.99 12.97 -4.93
CA GLN A 178 -1.45 12.09 -3.90
C GLN A 178 -2.19 10.75 -3.84
N GLY A 179 -1.44 9.67 -3.68
CA GLY A 179 -1.99 8.32 -3.44
C GLY A 179 -2.20 7.47 -4.68
N ILE A 180 -2.06 8.04 -5.88
CA ILE A 180 -2.09 7.29 -7.16
C ILE A 180 -0.88 7.68 -8.00
N GLY A 181 -0.62 6.95 -9.09
CA GLY A 181 0.45 7.26 -10.02
C GLY A 181 1.84 7.02 -9.42
N ALA A 182 2.15 5.77 -9.10
CA ALA A 182 3.42 5.39 -8.46
C ALA A 182 4.66 5.59 -9.36
N GLY A 183 4.47 5.79 -10.67
CA GLY A 183 5.56 5.95 -11.64
C GLY A 183 6.07 4.63 -12.23
N PHE A 184 5.48 3.52 -11.85
CA PHE A 184 5.75 2.17 -12.36
C PHE A 184 4.47 1.32 -12.28
N VAL A 185 4.45 0.15 -12.94
CA VAL A 185 3.35 -0.82 -12.84
C VAL A 185 3.57 -1.70 -11.61
N PRO A 186 2.69 -1.64 -10.58
CA PRO A 186 2.84 -2.46 -9.38
C PRO A 186 2.55 -3.95 -9.66
N GLU A 187 3.24 -4.86 -8.97
CA GLU A 187 2.95 -6.30 -9.06
C GLU A 187 1.57 -6.68 -8.49
N THR A 188 1.05 -5.87 -7.57
CA THR A 188 -0.30 -6.05 -7.00
C THR A 188 -1.42 -5.56 -7.91
N LEU A 189 -1.10 -5.03 -9.09
CA LEU A 189 -2.06 -4.65 -10.12
C LEU A 189 -2.26 -5.79 -11.12
N ASP A 190 -3.49 -6.28 -11.22
CA ASP A 190 -3.92 -7.13 -12.33
C ASP A 190 -4.16 -6.24 -13.57
N THR A 191 -3.44 -6.52 -14.64
CA THR A 191 -3.51 -5.78 -15.92
C THR A 191 -4.31 -6.52 -16.99
N HIS A 192 -5.04 -7.62 -16.66
CA HIS A 192 -5.76 -8.49 -17.59
C HIS A 192 -7.27 -8.37 -17.50
#